data_106d4e0c2644f809886b20af29479158
#
_entry.id   106d4e0c2644f809886b20af29479158
#
_cell.length_a   1.000
_cell.length_b   1.000
_cell.length_c   1.000
_cell.angle_alpha   90.00
_cell.angle_beta   90.00
_cell.angle_gamma   90.00
#
_symmetry.space_group_name_H-M   'P 1'
#
loop_
_entity.id
_entity.type
_entity.pdbx_description
1 polymer ?
#
loop_
_entity_poly.entity_id
_entity_poly.type
_entity_poly.pdbx_seq_one_letter_code
_entity_poly.pdbx_strand_id
1 'polypeptide(L)'
;RKSHQNTNPVYEQNQKKSNGAGSDSKSGRNTATTIDYSYKFDRELANFNDDYEIRTTVDKDLILVQYSSDAPDASLCYWTTIDEANGITTLNDYMDKLALSKDWGNRNTVKVARISAGTEVKYAVGTAREQLLIADPRPGGGVQYLFNQFDTDWITEIRSFSN
;
A
#
# COMPACT_ATOMS: atom_id res chain seq x y z
N ARG A 1 14.79 -6.78 5.59
CA ARG A 1 14.92 -5.63 4.68
C ARG A 1 15.16 -6.07 3.27
N LYS A 2 16.10 -6.96 3.11
CA LYS A 2 16.36 -7.46 1.78
C LYS A 2 15.15 -8.12 1.19
N SER A 3 14.41 -8.86 1.99
CA SER A 3 13.23 -9.51 1.47
C SER A 3 12.22 -8.48 0.99
N HIS A 4 12.11 -7.36 1.69
CA HIS A 4 11.25 -6.28 1.24
C HIS A 4 11.68 -5.78 -0.14
N GLN A 5 12.97 -5.52 -0.30
CA GLN A 5 13.50 -5.01 -1.55
C GLN A 5 13.30 -5.98 -2.69
N ASN A 6 13.59 -7.23 -2.42
CA ASN A 6 13.60 -8.21 -3.49
C ASN A 6 12.22 -8.66 -3.89
N THR A 7 11.27 -8.54 -2.99
CA THR A 7 9.99 -9.16 -3.22
C THR A 7 8.92 -8.20 -3.69
N ASN A 8 9.13 -6.91 -3.52
CA ASN A 8 8.07 -5.97 -3.85
C ASN A 8 7.58 -6.09 -5.29
N PRO A 9 8.44 -6.02 -6.31
CA PRO A 9 7.96 -6.18 -7.68
C PRO A 9 7.37 -7.55 -7.93
N VAL A 10 7.93 -8.57 -7.29
CA VAL A 10 7.42 -9.92 -7.43
C VAL A 10 6.02 -10.02 -6.85
N TYR A 11 5.81 -9.37 -5.73
CA TYR A 11 4.50 -9.37 -5.10
C TYR A 11 3.46 -8.71 -5.97
N GLU A 12 3.81 -7.65 -6.65
CA GLU A 12 2.86 -7.01 -7.54
C GLU A 12 2.44 -7.95 -8.66
N GLN A 13 3.38 -8.71 -9.19
CA GLN A 13 3.05 -9.71 -10.19
C GLN A 13 2.16 -10.81 -9.63
N ASN A 14 2.48 -11.26 -8.43
CA ASN A 14 1.67 -12.28 -7.78
C ASN A 14 0.26 -11.77 -7.53
N GLN A 15 0.13 -10.52 -7.15
CA GLN A 15 -1.17 -9.92 -6.98
C GLN A 15 -1.97 -9.93 -8.26
N LYS A 16 -1.31 -9.65 -9.35
CA LYS A 16 -2.00 -9.69 -10.63
C LYS A 16 -2.64 -11.04 -10.85
N LYS A 17 -1.89 -12.10 -10.58
CA LYS A 17 -2.44 -13.44 -10.72
C LYS A 17 -3.61 -13.66 -9.80
N SER A 18 -3.47 -13.24 -8.56
CA SER A 18 -4.54 -13.40 -7.59
C SER A 18 -5.78 -12.63 -8.01
N ASN A 19 -5.57 -11.42 -8.44
CA ASN A 19 -6.69 -10.59 -8.86
C ASN A 19 -7.37 -11.18 -10.08
N GLY A 20 -6.60 -11.70 -11.00
CA GLY A 20 -7.16 -12.33 -12.16
C GLY A 20 -8.03 -13.52 -11.78
N ALA A 21 -7.53 -14.33 -10.88
CA ALA A 21 -8.30 -15.46 -10.41
C ALA A 21 -9.55 -15.01 -9.69
N GLY A 22 -9.42 -13.98 -8.87
CA GLY A 22 -10.56 -13.47 -8.13
C GLY A 22 -11.60 -12.85 -9.04
N SER A 23 -11.17 -12.13 -10.02
CA SER A 23 -12.13 -11.49 -10.92
C SER A 23 -12.82 -12.52 -11.79
N ASP A 24 -12.15 -13.62 -12.07
CA ASP A 24 -12.79 -14.68 -12.82
C ASP A 24 -14.03 -15.16 -12.14
N SER A 25 -13.98 -15.11 -10.88
CA SER A 25 -15.14 -15.60 -10.20
C SER A 25 -16.29 -14.70 -10.36
N LYS A 26 -16.16 -13.96 -11.03
CA LYS A 26 -17.12 -13.35 -11.22
C LYS A 26 -18.07 -13.49 -11.74
N SER A 27 -18.03 -13.88 -11.81
CA SER A 27 -18.92 -14.01 -12.12
C SER A 27 -19.75 -13.14 -11.92
N GLY A 28 -19.58 -12.59 -11.99
CA GLY A 28 -20.14 -11.75 -11.85
C GLY A 28 -20.84 -11.15 -11.06
N ARG A 29 -21.00 -11.20 -10.52
CA ARG A 29 -21.66 -10.76 -9.80
C ARG A 29 -21.26 -10.08 -8.88
N ASN A 30 -21.27 -9.77 -8.40
CA ASN A 30 -20.98 -9.11 -7.54
C ASN A 30 -19.94 -9.10 -7.21
N THR A 31 -19.69 -9.20 -7.58
CA THR A 31 -18.70 -9.30 -7.43
C THR A 31 -17.83 -8.87 -6.47
N ALA A 32 -16.97 -9.57 -5.99
CA ALA A 32 -16.06 -9.19 -4.97
C ALA A 32 -15.10 -8.16 -5.47
N THR A 33 -15.01 -7.09 -4.72
CA THR A 33 -14.05 -6.05 -5.01
C THR A 33 -12.87 -6.12 -4.05
N THR A 34 -12.88 -7.05 -3.12
CA THR A 34 -11.86 -7.18 -2.09
C THR A 34 -10.66 -7.96 -2.59
N ILE A 35 -9.47 -7.40 -2.39
CA ILE A 35 -8.22 -8.05 -2.74
C ILE A 35 -7.61 -8.62 -1.47
N ASP A 36 -7.21 -9.87 -1.51
CA ASP A 36 -6.66 -10.58 -0.36
C ASP A 36 -5.13 -10.51 -0.41
N TYR A 37 -4.55 -9.90 0.62
CA TYR A 37 -3.10 -9.81 0.77
C TYR A 37 -2.60 -10.66 1.93
N SER A 38 -3.44 -11.56 2.45
CA SER A 38 -3.07 -12.35 3.63
C SER A 38 -1.84 -13.22 3.38
N TYR A 39 -1.59 -13.58 2.12
CA TYR A 39 -0.45 -14.43 1.78
C TYR A 39 0.89 -13.77 2.09
N LYS A 40 0.95 -12.44 2.23
CA LYS A 40 2.20 -11.76 2.49
C LYS A 40 2.15 -10.83 3.71
N PHE A 41 1.00 -10.68 4.35
CA PHE A 41 0.81 -9.68 5.40
C PHE A 41 1.84 -9.83 6.51
N ASP A 42 1.99 -11.01 7.07
CA ASP A 42 2.88 -11.21 8.22
C ASP A 42 4.33 -10.93 7.83
N ARG A 43 4.74 -11.35 6.65
CA ARG A 43 6.10 -11.14 6.18
C ARG A 43 6.39 -9.65 5.97
N GLU A 44 5.39 -8.91 5.50
CA GLU A 44 5.55 -7.50 5.23
C GLU A 44 5.67 -6.66 6.52
N LEU A 45 5.31 -7.22 7.66
CA LEU A 45 5.47 -6.49 8.93
C LEU A 45 6.92 -6.14 9.21
N ALA A 46 7.86 -6.84 8.60
CA ALA A 46 9.29 -6.52 8.74
C ALA A 46 9.64 -5.14 8.18
N ASN A 47 8.75 -4.54 7.39
CA ASN A 47 8.97 -3.23 6.80
C ASN A 47 8.58 -2.08 7.71
N PHE A 48 8.17 -2.39 8.93
CA PHE A 48 7.80 -1.39 9.92
C PHE A 48 8.87 -1.28 11.00
N ASN A 49 8.97 -0.10 11.59
CA ASN A 49 9.68 0.03 12.86
C ASN A 49 8.86 -0.68 13.94
N ASP A 50 9.43 -0.78 15.13
CA ASP A 50 8.80 -1.55 16.22
C ASP A 50 7.55 -0.88 16.78
N ASP A 51 7.22 0.31 16.32
CA ASP A 51 6.07 1.07 16.82
C ASP A 51 4.74 0.65 16.18
N TYR A 52 4.74 -0.36 15.31
CA TYR A 52 3.50 -0.71 14.60
C TYR A 52 2.51 -1.40 15.53
N GLU A 53 1.24 -1.23 15.17
CA GLU A 53 0.13 -1.92 15.82
C GLU A 53 -0.69 -2.66 14.79
N ILE A 54 -1.25 -3.80 15.18
CA ILE A 54 -2.17 -4.54 14.32
C ILE A 54 -3.57 -4.31 14.86
N ARG A 55 -4.48 -3.89 14.00
CA ARG A 55 -5.86 -3.61 14.34
C ARG A 55 -6.79 -4.40 13.45
N THR A 56 -8.02 -4.59 13.90
CA THR A 56 -9.01 -5.36 13.17
C THR A 56 -10.28 -4.57 12.90
N THR A 57 -10.37 -3.35 13.41
CA THR A 57 -11.52 -2.48 13.18
C THR A 57 -11.00 -1.05 13.03
N VAL A 58 -11.54 -0.35 12.04
CA VAL A 58 -11.24 1.07 11.86
C VAL A 58 -12.06 1.87 12.87
N ASP A 59 -11.39 2.62 13.74
CA ASP A 59 -12.08 3.29 14.84
C ASP A 59 -12.59 4.69 14.46
N LYS A 60 -12.06 5.27 13.40
CA LYS A 60 -12.55 6.56 12.88
C LYS A 60 -12.28 6.60 11.39
N ASP A 61 -12.97 7.48 10.68
CA ASP A 61 -12.80 7.57 9.23
C ASP A 61 -11.34 7.80 8.88
N LEU A 62 -10.85 7.02 7.94
CA LEU A 62 -9.49 7.14 7.43
C LEU A 62 -9.52 7.71 6.02
N ILE A 63 -8.64 8.66 5.76
CA ILE A 63 -8.39 9.14 4.40
C ILE A 63 -6.93 8.84 4.10
N LEU A 64 -6.71 7.96 3.13
CA LEU A 64 -5.40 7.42 2.83
C LEU A 64 -4.99 7.77 1.42
N VAL A 65 -3.70 7.87 1.20
CA VAL A 65 -3.12 8.27 -0.08
C VAL A 65 -2.04 7.28 -0.48
N GLN A 66 -1.97 7.01 -1.77
CA GLN A 66 -0.93 6.13 -2.32
C GLN A 66 -0.43 6.71 -3.63
N TYR A 67 0.89 6.82 -3.74
CA TYR A 67 1.53 7.14 -5.01
C TYR A 67 1.97 5.82 -5.62
N SER A 68 1.41 5.48 -6.75
CA SER A 68 1.63 4.16 -7.31
C SER A 68 1.57 4.21 -8.84
N SER A 69 1.51 3.06 -9.47
CA SER A 69 1.37 2.98 -10.90
C SER A 69 -0.10 2.90 -11.27
N ASP A 70 -0.42 3.23 -12.52
CA ASP A 70 -1.77 3.12 -13.05
C ASP A 70 -2.07 1.72 -13.59
N ALA A 71 -1.14 0.79 -13.43
CA ALA A 71 -1.37 -0.58 -13.88
C ALA A 71 -2.53 -1.21 -13.11
N PRO A 72 -3.38 -2.01 -13.78
CA PRO A 72 -4.51 -2.62 -13.09
C PRO A 72 -4.12 -3.54 -11.94
N ASP A 73 -2.91 -4.08 -11.96
CA ASP A 73 -2.42 -5.00 -10.95
C ASP A 73 -1.52 -4.33 -9.92
N ALA A 74 -1.47 -3.00 -9.90
CA ALA A 74 -0.66 -2.29 -8.92
C ALA A 74 -1.15 -2.63 -7.52
N SER A 75 -0.19 -2.81 -6.61
CA SER A 75 -0.49 -3.20 -5.23
C SER A 75 -1.27 -2.12 -4.50
N LEU A 76 -2.29 -2.54 -3.76
CA LEU A 76 -3.14 -1.64 -2.97
C LEU A 76 -3.02 -1.94 -1.48
N CYS A 77 -1.98 -2.64 -1.05
CA CYS A 77 -1.88 -3.01 0.36
C CYS A 77 -1.23 -1.94 1.24
N TYR A 78 -0.39 -1.07 0.67
CA TYR A 78 0.30 -0.04 1.44
C TYR A 78 -0.25 1.35 1.15
N TRP A 79 -0.50 2.11 2.21
CA TRP A 79 -1.05 3.47 2.11
C TRP A 79 -0.40 4.36 3.16
N THR A 80 -0.44 5.67 2.93
CA THR A 80 -0.04 6.65 3.95
C THR A 80 -1.23 7.53 4.29
N THR A 81 -1.09 8.36 5.31
CA THR A 81 -2.17 9.25 5.73
C THR A 81 -2.18 10.51 4.89
N ILE A 82 -3.35 11.19 4.91
CA ILE A 82 -3.45 12.49 4.25
C ILE A 82 -2.51 13.50 4.90
N ASP A 83 -2.26 13.38 6.20
CA ASP A 83 -1.35 14.28 6.89
C ASP A 83 0.09 14.11 6.39
N GLU A 84 0.53 12.86 6.21
CA GLU A 84 1.86 12.63 5.63
C GLU A 84 1.91 13.16 4.20
N ALA A 85 0.85 12.92 3.42
CA ALA A 85 0.80 13.36 2.03
C ALA A 85 0.88 14.88 1.91
N ASN A 86 0.32 15.59 2.86
CA ASN A 86 0.36 17.06 2.85
C ASN A 86 1.80 17.59 3.00
N GLY A 87 2.69 16.80 3.58
CA GLY A 87 4.10 17.18 3.69
C GLY A 87 4.95 16.68 2.53
N ILE A 88 4.33 16.01 1.56
CA ILE A 88 5.06 15.43 0.43
C ILE A 88 4.89 16.35 -0.77
N THR A 89 6.00 16.89 -1.25
CA THR A 89 5.96 17.81 -2.39
C THR A 89 6.47 17.16 -3.67
N THR A 90 7.25 16.10 -3.55
CA THR A 90 7.78 15.39 -4.72
C THR A 90 7.63 13.89 -4.51
N LEU A 91 7.71 13.15 -5.62
CA LEU A 91 7.73 11.70 -5.54
C LEU A 91 8.90 11.20 -4.69
N ASN A 92 10.03 11.87 -4.77
CA ASN A 92 11.20 11.47 -3.98
C ASN A 92 10.92 11.58 -2.48
N ASP A 93 10.21 12.62 -2.06
CA ASP A 93 9.83 12.75 -0.65
C ASP A 93 8.97 11.58 -0.20
N TYR A 94 8.04 11.17 -1.05
CA TYR A 94 7.17 10.03 -0.75
C TYR A 94 8.01 8.76 -0.55
N MET A 95 8.94 8.54 -1.47
CA MET A 95 9.77 7.34 -1.43
C MET A 95 10.70 7.35 -0.22
N ASP A 96 11.20 8.52 0.15
CA ASP A 96 12.04 8.65 1.36
C ASP A 96 11.26 8.28 2.61
N LYS A 97 10.07 8.86 2.77
CA LYS A 97 9.29 8.65 3.98
C LYS A 97 8.82 7.21 4.14
N LEU A 98 8.49 6.57 3.05
CA LEU A 98 7.99 5.20 3.10
C LEU A 98 9.06 4.16 2.77
N ALA A 99 10.31 4.62 2.64
CA ALA A 99 11.48 3.74 2.42
C ALA A 99 11.33 2.88 1.17
N LEU A 100 10.95 3.50 0.06
CA LEU A 100 10.69 2.80 -1.19
C LEU A 100 11.81 3.04 -2.19
N SER A 101 12.25 1.98 -2.86
CA SER A 101 13.27 2.08 -3.89
C SER A 101 12.64 2.51 -5.21
N LYS A 102 13.37 3.35 -5.95
CA LYS A 102 12.95 3.73 -7.30
C LYS A 102 12.90 2.54 -8.25
N ASP A 103 13.55 1.44 -7.87
CA ASP A 103 13.58 0.25 -8.71
C ASP A 103 12.32 -0.60 -8.59
N TRP A 104 11.39 -0.20 -7.74
CA TRP A 104 10.20 -0.99 -7.45
C TRP A 104 8.98 -0.57 -8.28
N GLY A 105 9.19 0.02 -9.45
CA GLY A 105 8.11 0.34 -10.38
C GLY A 105 7.80 1.82 -10.45
N ASN A 106 6.94 2.15 -11.38
CA ASN A 106 6.51 3.54 -11.60
C ASN A 106 5.55 3.99 -10.53
N ARG A 107 5.59 5.30 -10.26
CA ARG A 107 4.66 5.92 -9.31
C ARG A 107 4.13 7.19 -9.94
N ASN A 108 3.33 7.01 -10.97
CA ASN A 108 2.83 8.11 -11.78
C ASN A 108 1.35 8.43 -11.50
N THR A 109 0.80 7.82 -10.46
CA THR A 109 -0.62 7.93 -10.15
C THR A 109 -0.78 8.18 -8.66
N VAL A 110 -1.69 9.08 -8.31
CA VAL A 110 -2.09 9.29 -6.92
C VAL A 110 -3.48 8.69 -6.75
N LYS A 111 -3.61 7.83 -5.75
CA LYS A 111 -4.88 7.22 -5.38
C LYS A 111 -5.26 7.68 -3.99
N VAL A 112 -6.53 7.99 -3.81
CA VAL A 112 -7.08 8.36 -2.51
C VAL A 112 -8.14 7.35 -2.13
N ALA A 113 -8.08 6.88 -0.89
CA ALA A 113 -9.07 5.94 -0.38
C ALA A 113 -9.69 6.49 0.90
N ARG A 114 -10.95 6.16 1.11
CA ARG A 114 -11.66 6.51 2.33
C ARG A 114 -12.25 5.26 2.92
N ILE A 115 -11.94 5.01 4.18
CA ILE A 115 -12.44 3.84 4.91
C ILE A 115 -13.22 4.34 6.11
N SER A 116 -14.49 3.97 6.18
CA SER A 116 -15.38 4.47 7.22
C SER A 116 -15.08 3.84 8.58
N ALA A 117 -15.33 4.61 9.62
CA ALA A 117 -15.29 4.10 10.98
C ALA A 117 -16.21 2.90 11.10
N GLY A 118 -15.78 1.89 11.84
CA GLY A 118 -16.54 0.67 12.01
C GLY A 118 -16.27 -0.41 10.98
N THR A 119 -15.50 -0.10 9.94
CA THR A 119 -15.12 -1.10 8.94
C THR A 119 -14.23 -2.15 9.60
N GLU A 120 -14.56 -3.42 9.34
CA GLU A 120 -13.78 -4.53 9.90
C GLU A 120 -12.81 -5.02 8.86
N VAL A 121 -11.53 -4.82 9.15
CA VAL A 121 -10.44 -5.25 8.29
C VAL A 121 -9.16 -5.29 9.12
N LYS A 122 -8.36 -6.33 8.92
CA LYS A 122 -7.08 -6.43 9.62
C LYS A 122 -6.05 -5.57 8.91
N TYR A 123 -5.35 -4.74 9.67
CA TYR A 123 -4.31 -3.90 9.11
C TYR A 123 -3.26 -3.58 10.17
N ALA A 124 -2.07 -3.21 9.70
CA ALA A 124 -1.00 -2.73 10.55
C ALA A 124 -0.79 -1.25 10.28
N VAL A 125 -0.48 -0.48 11.33
CA VAL A 125 -0.18 0.94 11.19
C VAL A 125 1.05 1.25 12.04
N GLY A 126 1.98 1.98 11.48
CA GLY A 126 3.22 2.36 12.15
C GLY A 126 4.12 3.12 11.20
N THR A 127 5.36 3.34 11.60
CA THR A 127 6.29 4.07 10.75
C THR A 127 7.12 3.12 9.91
N ALA A 128 7.48 3.58 8.71
CA ALA A 128 8.24 2.78 7.77
C ALA A 128 9.69 2.65 8.23
N ARG A 129 10.19 1.41 8.20
CA ARG A 129 11.58 1.14 8.55
C ARG A 129 12.49 1.61 7.43
N GLU A 130 13.67 2.12 7.77
CA GLU A 130 14.61 2.60 6.77
C GLU A 130 14.96 1.52 5.75
N GLN A 131 15.22 1.94 4.54
CA GLN A 131 15.65 1.08 3.45
C GLN A 131 17.16 1.19 3.33
N LEU A 132 17.84 0.06 3.48
CA LEU A 132 19.30 0.03 3.48
C LEU A 132 19.91 -0.49 2.19
N LEU A 133 19.14 -0.49 1.11
CA LEU A 133 19.66 -0.88 -0.19
C LEU A 133 20.73 0.10 -0.62
N ILE A 134 21.94 -0.41 -0.84
CA ILE A 134 23.10 0.44 -1.11
C ILE A 134 22.88 1.37 -2.30
N ALA A 135 22.23 0.87 -3.34
CA ALA A 135 22.01 1.65 -4.55
C ALA A 135 20.98 2.76 -4.38
N ASP A 136 20.11 2.62 -3.39
CA ASP A 136 19.01 3.58 -3.24
C ASP A 136 18.51 3.60 -1.79
N PRO A 137 19.35 4.02 -0.85
CA PRO A 137 18.97 4.05 0.56
C PRO A 137 17.88 5.10 0.81
N ARG A 138 16.92 4.76 1.67
CA ARG A 138 15.80 5.64 1.99
C ARG A 138 15.58 5.63 3.51
N PRO A 139 15.39 6.80 4.12
CA PRO A 139 15.34 6.88 5.59
C PRO A 139 14.08 6.31 6.23
N GLY A 140 12.95 6.32 5.54
CA GLY A 140 11.71 5.89 6.14
C GLY A 140 11.18 6.90 7.14
N GLY A 141 10.44 6.40 8.13
CA GLY A 141 9.91 7.21 9.23
C GLY A 141 8.52 7.77 9.01
N GLY A 142 7.99 7.68 7.79
CA GLY A 142 6.63 8.12 7.53
C GLY A 142 5.62 7.08 7.98
N VAL A 143 4.42 7.54 8.32
CA VAL A 143 3.35 6.64 8.74
C VAL A 143 2.85 5.84 7.55
N GLN A 144 2.73 4.53 7.72
CA GLN A 144 2.19 3.67 6.67
C GLN A 144 1.17 2.72 7.24
N TYR A 145 0.21 2.36 6.39
CA TYR A 145 -0.81 1.36 6.67
C TYR A 145 -0.57 0.18 5.74
N LEU A 146 -0.65 -1.02 6.28
CA LEU A 146 -0.56 -2.26 5.50
C LEU A 146 -1.84 -3.05 5.73
N PHE A 147 -2.54 -3.35 4.65
CA PHE A 147 -3.83 -4.04 4.75
C PHE A 147 -3.70 -5.52 4.42
N ASN A 148 -4.34 -6.34 5.25
CA ASN A 148 -4.46 -7.77 5.00
C ASN A 148 -5.45 -8.04 3.86
N GLN A 149 -6.43 -7.16 3.71
CA GLN A 149 -7.39 -7.16 2.62
C GLN A 149 -7.70 -5.71 2.27
N PHE A 150 -8.01 -5.44 1.02
CA PHE A 150 -8.35 -4.09 0.59
C PHE A 150 -9.52 -4.13 -0.38
N ASP A 151 -10.54 -3.35 -0.09
CA ASP A 151 -11.72 -3.24 -0.94
C ASP A 151 -11.52 -2.09 -1.93
N THR A 152 -11.54 -2.41 -3.21
CA THR A 152 -11.31 -1.38 -4.23
C THR A 152 -12.39 -0.31 -4.22
N ASP A 153 -13.55 -0.58 -3.65
CA ASP A 153 -14.61 0.42 -3.52
C ASP A 153 -14.24 1.53 -2.54
N TRP A 154 -13.20 1.33 -1.73
CA TRP A 154 -12.72 2.40 -0.84
C TRP A 154 -12.03 3.52 -1.61
N ILE A 155 -11.58 3.26 -2.84
CA ILE A 155 -10.87 4.26 -3.62
C ILE A 155 -11.87 5.29 -4.12
N THR A 156 -11.64 6.54 -3.76
CA THR A 156 -12.53 7.65 -4.12
C THR A 156 -11.98 8.52 -5.23
N GLU A 157 -10.68 8.43 -5.49
CA GLU A 157 -10.06 9.28 -6.50
C GLU A 157 -8.80 8.60 -7.04
N ILE A 158 -8.61 8.69 -8.34
CA ILE A 158 -7.38 8.27 -9.02
C ILE A 158 -7.05 9.37 -10.02
N ARG A 159 -5.83 9.90 -9.95
CA ARG A 159 -5.41 10.93 -10.87
C ARG A 159 -3.93 10.77 -11.22
N SER A 160 -3.54 11.33 -12.35
CA SER A 160 -2.15 11.32 -12.77
C SER A 160 -1.30 12.18 -11.87
N PHE A 161 -0.08 11.79 -11.66
CA PHE A 161 0.88 12.54 -10.88
C PHE A 161 2.16 12.70 -11.70
N SER A 162 2.62 13.94 -11.79
CA SER A 162 3.85 14.25 -12.51
C SER A 162 4.80 14.90 -11.52
N ASN A 163 5.95 14.28 -11.37
CA ASN A 163 6.92 14.74 -10.38
C ASN A 163 7.69 15.96 -10.88
#